data_ab5b12425575506e84a61af2a08372a6
#
_entry.id   ab5b12425575506e84a61af2a08372a6
#
_cell.length_a   1.000
_cell.length_b   1.000
_cell.length_c   1.000
_cell.angle_alpha   90.00
_cell.angle_beta   90.00
_cell.angle_gamma   90.00
#
_symmetry.space_group_name_H-M   'P 1'
#
loop_
_entity.id
_entity.type
_entity.pdbx_description
1 polymer ?
#
loop_
_entity_poly.entity_id
_entity_poly.type
_entity_poly.pdbx_seq_one_letter_code
_entity_poly.pdbx_strand_id
1 'polypeptide(L)'
;MDRQVDAKDNNNDQVSPRARAKGAYGSGHLMCRTPLWGIAGFLGCAYFTWVSFSHVTRNEYEWPHDLWTAATYVVWILLLTGLALDTRCLRERLFFGVLVVNFLIGCGLTLWYDIPASDVRTARIGTGALWAVAALLSLTTLGGAKASSNNV
;
A
#
# COMPACT_ATOMS: atom_id res chain seq x y z
N MET A 1 15.53 -11.77 71.47
CA MET A 1 14.57 -10.79 70.88
C MET A 1 15.19 -10.29 69.58
N ASP A 2 15.13 -11.14 68.55
CA ASP A 2 15.73 -10.88 67.25
C ASP A 2 14.67 -10.34 66.30
N ARG A 3 14.88 -9.09 65.80
CA ARG A 3 14.09 -8.49 64.73
C ARG A 3 14.72 -8.90 63.42
N GLN A 4 14.10 -9.84 62.71
CA GLN A 4 14.31 -10.02 61.28
C GLN A 4 13.74 -8.80 60.54
N VAL A 5 14.63 -8.12 59.82
CA VAL A 5 14.28 -7.06 58.88
C VAL A 5 14.08 -7.76 57.55
N ASP A 6 12.83 -7.84 57.10
CA ASP A 6 12.47 -8.28 55.77
C ASP A 6 13.04 -7.32 54.71
N ALA A 7 14.08 -7.77 54.03
CA ALA A 7 14.55 -7.12 52.79
C ALA A 7 13.56 -7.45 51.68
N LYS A 8 12.61 -6.56 51.45
CA LYS A 8 11.67 -6.62 50.33
C LYS A 8 12.41 -6.32 49.06
N ASP A 9 12.57 -7.36 48.25
CA ASP A 9 13.16 -7.33 46.91
C ASP A 9 12.49 -6.29 46.04
N ASN A 10 13.21 -5.18 45.78
CA ASN A 10 12.81 -4.11 44.87
C ASN A 10 13.42 -4.39 43.51
N ASN A 11 12.98 -5.51 42.87
CA ASN A 11 13.59 -6.00 41.63
C ASN A 11 12.71 -5.76 40.41
N ASN A 12 11.96 -4.66 40.36
CA ASN A 12 10.95 -4.46 39.31
C ASN A 12 11.13 -3.25 38.36
N ASP A 13 12.30 -2.59 38.33
CA ASP A 13 12.44 -1.42 37.48
C ASP A 13 13.58 -1.41 36.47
N GLN A 14 14.14 -2.54 36.14
CA GLN A 14 15.06 -2.63 34.99
C GLN A 14 14.35 -3.14 33.74
N VAL A 15 13.30 -2.44 33.31
CA VAL A 15 12.83 -2.58 31.94
C VAL A 15 13.90 -2.00 31.03
N SER A 16 14.63 -2.90 30.38
CA SER A 16 15.72 -2.58 29.46
C SER A 16 15.33 -1.42 28.51
N PRO A 17 16.18 -0.39 28.33
CA PRO A 17 15.94 0.70 27.39
C PRO A 17 15.68 0.24 25.97
N ARG A 18 16.20 -0.95 25.60
CA ARG A 18 15.91 -1.61 24.30
C ARG A 18 14.46 -2.08 24.17
N ALA A 19 13.78 -2.44 25.25
CA ALA A 19 12.36 -2.80 25.20
C ALA A 19 11.47 -1.56 25.01
N ARG A 20 11.86 -0.41 25.59
CA ARG A 20 11.18 0.88 25.37
C ARG A 20 11.37 1.40 23.94
N ALA A 21 12.54 1.25 23.35
CA ALA A 21 12.80 1.65 21.96
C ALA A 21 12.01 0.81 20.94
N LYS A 22 11.79 -0.48 21.21
CA LYS A 22 10.94 -1.34 20.35
C LYS A 22 9.46 -0.99 20.43
N GLY A 23 8.98 -0.43 21.54
CA GLY A 23 7.59 0.01 21.69
C GLY A 23 7.27 1.35 21.04
N ALA A 24 8.28 2.21 20.81
CA ALA A 24 8.10 3.54 20.20
C ALA A 24 8.01 3.51 18.67
N TYR A 25 8.52 2.47 18.01
CA TYR A 25 8.31 2.21 16.59
C TYR A 25 7.09 1.31 16.38
N GLY A 26 5.96 1.72 16.91
CA GLY A 26 4.64 1.19 16.62
C GLY A 26 4.18 1.64 15.25
N SER A 27 5.00 1.41 14.27
CA SER A 27 4.82 1.68 12.86
C SER A 27 4.18 0.46 12.21
N GLY A 28 3.43 0.64 11.24
CA GLY A 28 3.22 -0.41 10.29
C GLY A 28 1.79 -0.82 10.00
N HIS A 29 0.80 -0.04 10.41
CA HIS A 29 -0.59 -0.25 10.01
C HIS A 29 -1.23 1.08 9.60
N LEU A 30 -0.64 1.75 8.59
CA LEU A 30 -1.15 3.04 8.10
C LEU A 30 -2.61 2.94 7.65
N MET A 31 -2.96 1.89 6.89
CA MET A 31 -4.32 1.66 6.42
C MET A 31 -5.23 1.03 7.48
N CYS A 32 -4.72 0.16 8.35
CA CYS A 32 -5.50 -0.43 9.42
C CYS A 32 -5.80 0.54 10.57
N ARG A 33 -5.01 1.60 10.71
CA ARG A 33 -5.13 2.56 11.83
C ARG A 33 -6.14 3.65 11.58
N THR A 34 -6.40 4.02 10.32
CA THR A 34 -7.39 5.03 9.96
C THR A 34 -8.22 4.56 8.77
N PRO A 35 -9.54 4.38 8.93
CA PRO A 35 -10.43 3.95 7.84
C PRO A 35 -10.40 4.91 6.64
N LEU A 36 -10.01 6.17 6.86
CA LEU A 36 -9.88 7.19 5.82
C LEU A 36 -8.90 6.79 4.72
N TRP A 37 -7.77 6.17 5.06
CA TRP A 37 -6.79 5.73 4.06
C TRP A 37 -7.30 4.57 3.19
N GLY A 38 -8.06 3.65 3.79
CA GLY A 38 -8.70 2.58 3.02
C GLY A 38 -9.76 3.12 2.06
N ILE A 39 -10.57 4.11 2.50
CA ILE A 39 -11.58 4.76 1.65
C ILE A 39 -10.90 5.56 0.53
N ALA A 40 -9.87 6.35 0.84
CA ALA A 40 -9.14 7.12 -0.15
C ALA A 40 -8.46 6.20 -1.19
N GLY A 41 -7.85 5.09 -0.74
CA GLY A 41 -7.27 4.09 -1.62
C GLY A 41 -8.30 3.44 -2.53
N PHE A 42 -9.47 3.09 -1.99
CA PHE A 42 -10.58 2.54 -2.79
C PHE A 42 -11.06 3.53 -3.84
N LEU A 43 -11.39 4.76 -3.46
CA LEU A 43 -11.89 5.77 -4.39
C LEU A 43 -10.87 6.11 -5.48
N GLY A 44 -9.59 6.24 -5.12
CA GLY A 44 -8.52 6.48 -6.09
C GLY A 44 -8.37 5.31 -7.08
N CYS A 45 -8.32 4.09 -6.60
CA CYS A 45 -8.20 2.90 -7.46
C CYS A 45 -9.46 2.71 -8.34
N ALA A 46 -10.65 2.94 -7.81
CA ALA A 46 -11.91 2.88 -8.57
C ALA A 46 -11.95 3.93 -9.67
N TYR A 47 -11.49 5.16 -9.40
CA TYR A 47 -11.36 6.21 -10.40
C TYR A 47 -10.41 5.81 -11.54
N PHE A 48 -9.22 5.31 -11.22
CA PHE A 48 -8.27 4.85 -12.25
C PHE A 48 -8.75 3.64 -13.03
N THR A 49 -9.49 2.73 -12.38
CA THR A 49 -10.19 1.63 -13.07
C THR A 49 -11.15 2.19 -14.12
N TRP A 50 -12.01 3.12 -13.70
CA TRP A 50 -12.97 3.76 -14.60
C TRP A 50 -12.28 4.50 -15.75
N VAL A 51 -11.24 5.27 -15.48
CA VAL A 51 -10.45 5.97 -16.50
C VAL A 51 -9.87 4.99 -17.52
N SER A 52 -9.23 3.91 -17.05
CA SER A 52 -8.63 2.90 -17.93
C SER A 52 -9.66 2.26 -18.87
N PHE A 53 -10.82 1.88 -18.36
CA PHE A 53 -11.89 1.30 -19.19
C PHE A 53 -12.57 2.34 -20.09
N SER A 54 -12.70 3.59 -19.67
CA SER A 54 -13.27 4.64 -20.50
C SER A 54 -12.42 4.93 -21.75
N HIS A 55 -11.09 4.88 -21.64
CA HIS A 55 -10.21 4.98 -22.81
C HIS A 55 -10.37 3.81 -23.77
N VAL A 56 -10.56 2.59 -23.26
CA VAL A 56 -10.83 1.41 -24.09
C VAL A 56 -12.16 1.56 -24.85
N THR A 57 -13.21 2.04 -24.19
CA THR A 57 -14.54 2.22 -24.81
C THR A 57 -14.58 3.35 -25.84
N ARG A 58 -13.72 4.37 -25.68
CA ARG A 58 -13.60 5.50 -26.64
C ARG A 58 -12.63 5.22 -27.77
N ASN A 59 -12.01 4.05 -27.82
CA ASN A 59 -10.94 3.70 -28.76
C ASN A 59 -9.75 4.69 -28.73
N GLU A 60 -9.46 5.27 -27.58
CA GLU A 60 -8.34 6.17 -27.37
C GLU A 60 -7.10 5.32 -27.00
N TYR A 61 -6.28 5.00 -28.01
CA TYR A 61 -5.11 4.12 -27.84
C TYR A 61 -3.78 4.88 -27.75
N GLU A 62 -3.83 6.19 -27.55
CA GLU A 62 -2.63 6.98 -27.32
C GLU A 62 -2.13 6.75 -25.88
N TRP A 63 -0.83 6.51 -25.77
CA TRP A 63 -0.14 6.41 -24.48
C TRP A 63 0.80 7.60 -24.36
N PRO A 64 0.87 8.28 -23.21
CA PRO A 64 1.80 9.40 -23.05
C PRO A 64 3.25 8.91 -23.10
N HIS A 65 4.03 9.41 -24.07
CA HIS A 65 5.44 9.08 -24.27
C HIS A 65 6.30 10.28 -23.91
N ASP A 66 6.20 10.77 -22.68
CA ASP A 66 6.98 11.90 -22.21
C ASP A 66 7.82 11.54 -20.97
N LEU A 67 8.96 12.20 -20.86
CA LEU A 67 9.92 11.95 -19.78
C LEU A 67 9.34 12.29 -18.39
N TRP A 68 8.43 13.27 -18.32
CA TRP A 68 7.77 13.65 -17.06
C TRP A 68 6.89 12.53 -16.52
N THR A 69 6.09 11.94 -17.39
CA THR A 69 5.23 10.79 -17.04
C THR A 69 6.08 9.61 -16.60
N ALA A 70 7.18 9.29 -17.33
CA ALA A 70 8.10 8.23 -16.94
C ALA A 70 8.73 8.49 -15.56
N ALA A 71 9.24 9.72 -15.34
CA ALA A 71 9.82 10.11 -14.06
C ALA A 71 8.81 10.01 -12.90
N THR A 72 7.56 10.42 -13.13
CA THR A 72 6.48 10.30 -12.16
C THR A 72 6.22 8.84 -11.78
N TYR A 73 6.19 7.93 -12.75
CA TYR A 73 6.05 6.50 -12.48
C TYR A 73 7.20 5.96 -11.64
N VAL A 74 8.44 6.32 -11.94
CA VAL A 74 9.62 5.92 -11.16
C VAL A 74 9.50 6.37 -9.70
N VAL A 75 9.13 7.63 -9.47
CA VAL A 75 8.93 8.16 -8.11
C VAL A 75 7.86 7.35 -7.34
N TRP A 76 6.72 7.07 -7.98
CA TRP A 76 5.67 6.27 -7.36
C TRP A 76 6.11 4.83 -7.09
N ILE A 77 6.84 4.19 -8.00
CA ILE A 77 7.39 2.84 -7.82
C ILE A 77 8.29 2.80 -6.57
N LEU A 78 9.22 3.76 -6.44
CA LEU A 78 10.14 3.82 -5.31
C LEU A 78 9.37 4.04 -3.98
N LEU A 79 8.44 4.97 -3.95
CA LEU A 79 7.64 5.30 -2.77
C LEU A 79 6.78 4.10 -2.35
N LEU A 80 6.05 3.48 -3.27
CA LEU A 80 5.17 2.35 -2.99
C LEU A 80 5.95 1.09 -2.61
N THR A 81 7.13 0.88 -3.21
CA THR A 81 8.03 -0.21 -2.81
C THR A 81 8.52 -0.02 -1.39
N GLY A 82 8.94 1.20 -1.02
CA GLY A 82 9.31 1.53 0.35
C GLY A 82 8.18 1.24 1.33
N LEU A 83 6.94 1.67 1.02
CA LEU A 83 5.76 1.39 1.84
C LEU A 83 5.46 -0.11 1.93
N ALA A 84 5.58 -0.86 0.82
CA ALA A 84 5.36 -2.31 0.81
C ALA A 84 6.37 -3.07 1.68
N LEU A 85 7.61 -2.61 1.74
CA LEU A 85 8.67 -3.21 2.57
C LEU A 85 8.51 -2.86 4.04
N ASP A 86 8.06 -1.65 4.37
CA ASP A 86 7.89 -1.18 5.75
C ASP A 86 6.65 -1.78 6.41
N THR A 87 5.59 -2.08 5.65
CA THR A 87 4.36 -2.63 6.21
C THR A 87 4.50 -4.10 6.64
N ARG A 88 3.99 -4.42 7.83
CA ARG A 88 3.94 -5.79 8.35
C ARG A 88 2.65 -6.53 7.99
N CYS A 89 1.64 -5.82 7.55
CA CYS A 89 0.34 -6.40 7.16
C CYS A 89 0.42 -6.97 5.75
N LEU A 90 0.19 -8.29 5.61
CA LEU A 90 0.22 -8.95 4.31
C LEU A 90 -0.74 -8.31 3.29
N ARG A 91 -1.93 -7.89 3.74
CA ARG A 91 -2.94 -7.26 2.88
C ARG A 91 -2.46 -5.91 2.34
N GLU A 92 -1.87 -5.07 3.19
CA GLU A 92 -1.27 -3.79 2.77
C GLU A 92 -0.09 -4.02 1.83
N ARG A 93 0.75 -5.01 2.11
CA ARG A 93 1.86 -5.40 1.25
C ARG A 93 1.38 -5.84 -0.13
N LEU A 94 0.31 -6.64 -0.20
CA LEU A 94 -0.30 -7.04 -1.46
C LEU A 94 -0.90 -5.85 -2.21
N PHE A 95 -1.59 -4.95 -1.50
CA PHE A 95 -2.13 -3.72 -2.09
C PHE A 95 -1.03 -2.87 -2.72
N PHE A 96 0.02 -2.54 -1.98
CA PHE A 96 1.15 -1.76 -2.53
C PHE A 96 1.88 -2.52 -3.62
N GLY A 97 2.04 -3.85 -3.51
CA GLY A 97 2.64 -4.69 -4.53
C GLY A 97 1.88 -4.62 -5.87
N VAL A 98 0.56 -4.70 -5.85
CA VAL A 98 -0.28 -4.55 -7.05
C VAL A 98 -0.11 -3.17 -7.67
N LEU A 99 -0.05 -2.11 -6.86
CA LEU A 99 0.20 -0.75 -7.36
C LEU A 99 1.58 -0.62 -8.00
N VAL A 100 2.63 -1.19 -7.39
CA VAL A 100 3.98 -1.19 -7.96
C VAL A 100 4.00 -1.87 -9.33
N VAL A 101 3.38 -3.05 -9.46
CA VAL A 101 3.29 -3.76 -10.75
C VAL A 101 2.56 -2.90 -11.79
N ASN A 102 1.48 -2.23 -11.41
CA ASN A 102 0.72 -1.37 -12.31
C ASN A 102 1.55 -0.18 -12.80
N PHE A 103 2.29 0.49 -11.92
CA PHE A 103 3.18 1.58 -12.29
C PHE A 103 4.39 1.11 -13.12
N LEU A 104 4.90 -0.11 -12.88
CA LEU A 104 5.96 -0.71 -13.72
C LEU A 104 5.49 -0.94 -15.14
N ILE A 105 4.27 -1.45 -15.33
CA ILE A 105 3.66 -1.60 -16.65
C ILE A 105 3.51 -0.23 -17.32
N GLY A 106 2.97 0.76 -16.61
CA GLY A 106 2.82 2.12 -17.11
C GLY A 106 4.15 2.76 -17.53
N CYS A 107 5.19 2.60 -16.71
CA CYS A 107 6.54 3.08 -17.01
C CYS A 107 7.10 2.40 -18.27
N GLY A 108 6.99 1.08 -18.37
CA GLY A 108 7.45 0.31 -19.53
C GLY A 108 6.78 0.76 -20.83
N LEU A 109 5.45 0.97 -20.79
CA LEU A 109 4.68 1.46 -21.94
C LEU A 109 5.06 2.90 -22.31
N THR A 110 5.31 3.77 -21.34
CA THR A 110 5.75 5.16 -21.60
C THR A 110 7.11 5.21 -22.29
N LEU A 111 7.99 4.28 -22.00
CA LEU A 111 9.33 4.20 -22.58
C LEU A 111 9.35 3.47 -23.94
N TRP A 112 8.30 2.77 -24.30
CA TRP A 112 8.20 2.02 -25.54
C TRP A 112 7.46 2.86 -26.61
N TYR A 113 8.20 3.46 -27.54
CA TYR A 113 7.68 4.43 -28.52
C TYR A 113 6.85 3.82 -29.66
N ASP A 114 7.07 2.55 -30.03
CA ASP A 114 6.44 1.90 -31.17
C ASP A 114 5.45 0.80 -30.77
N ILE A 115 4.57 1.09 -29.80
CA ILE A 115 3.60 0.09 -29.33
C ILE A 115 2.43 -0.01 -30.33
N PRO A 116 2.12 -1.22 -30.84
CA PRO A 116 0.91 -1.43 -31.64
C PRO A 116 -0.35 -1.09 -30.85
N ALA A 117 -1.36 -0.51 -31.52
CA ALA A 117 -2.63 -0.13 -30.86
C ALA A 117 -3.34 -1.30 -30.17
N SER A 118 -3.20 -2.52 -30.69
CA SER A 118 -3.69 -3.75 -30.05
C SER A 118 -3.08 -4.00 -28.67
N ASP A 119 -1.77 -3.72 -28.54
CA ASP A 119 -1.03 -3.95 -27.31
C ASP A 119 -1.34 -2.88 -26.27
N VAL A 120 -1.50 -1.62 -26.71
CA VAL A 120 -1.98 -0.53 -25.84
C VAL A 120 -3.37 -0.85 -25.30
N ARG A 121 -4.28 -1.37 -26.14
CA ARG A 121 -5.60 -1.81 -25.68
C ARG A 121 -5.52 -2.89 -24.63
N THR A 122 -4.72 -3.92 -24.88
CA THR A 122 -4.52 -5.04 -23.95
C THR A 122 -3.92 -4.56 -22.63
N ALA A 123 -2.93 -3.67 -22.71
CA ALA A 123 -2.30 -3.07 -21.54
C ALA A 123 -3.27 -2.22 -20.71
N ARG A 124 -4.14 -1.43 -21.36
CA ARG A 124 -5.18 -0.65 -20.65
C ARG A 124 -6.20 -1.54 -19.95
N ILE A 125 -6.61 -2.65 -20.56
CA ILE A 125 -7.47 -3.64 -19.90
C ILE A 125 -6.75 -4.26 -18.71
N GLY A 126 -5.49 -4.66 -18.88
CA GLY A 126 -4.67 -5.24 -17.81
C GLY A 126 -4.45 -4.28 -16.64
N THR A 127 -4.07 -3.02 -16.91
CA THR A 127 -3.89 -2.01 -15.88
C THR A 127 -5.22 -1.67 -15.20
N GLY A 128 -6.33 -1.60 -15.94
CA GLY A 128 -7.67 -1.42 -15.37
C GLY A 128 -8.06 -2.55 -14.43
N ALA A 129 -7.77 -3.80 -14.80
CA ALA A 129 -8.00 -4.96 -13.93
C ALA A 129 -7.14 -4.91 -12.66
N LEU A 130 -5.86 -4.51 -12.77
CA LEU A 130 -4.99 -4.34 -11.60
C LEU A 130 -5.49 -3.23 -10.66
N TRP A 131 -5.99 -2.12 -11.19
CA TRP A 131 -6.62 -1.07 -10.39
C TRP A 131 -7.87 -1.58 -9.67
N ALA A 132 -8.70 -2.41 -10.33
CA ALA A 132 -9.87 -3.03 -9.72
C ALA A 132 -9.48 -3.98 -8.58
N VAL A 133 -8.45 -4.80 -8.77
CA VAL A 133 -7.90 -5.67 -7.70
C VAL A 133 -7.37 -4.84 -6.54
N ALA A 134 -6.64 -3.77 -6.79
CA ALA A 134 -6.17 -2.85 -5.74
C ALA A 134 -7.34 -2.21 -4.98
N ALA A 135 -8.43 -1.81 -5.67
CA ALA A 135 -9.63 -1.29 -5.03
C ALA A 135 -10.26 -2.32 -4.09
N LEU A 136 -10.40 -3.58 -4.52
CA LEU A 136 -10.93 -4.65 -3.68
C LEU A 136 -10.02 -4.93 -2.47
N LEU A 137 -8.72 -4.96 -2.65
CA LEU A 137 -7.76 -5.13 -1.55
C LEU A 137 -7.87 -4.00 -0.54
N SER A 138 -8.07 -2.75 -0.97
CA SER A 138 -8.25 -1.62 -0.05
C SER A 138 -9.52 -1.74 0.79
N LEU A 139 -10.61 -2.29 0.24
CA LEU A 139 -11.84 -2.57 1.01
C LEU A 139 -11.62 -3.65 2.08
N THR A 140 -10.82 -4.67 1.79
CA THR A 140 -10.55 -5.73 2.78
C THR A 140 -9.74 -5.22 3.98
N THR A 141 -8.96 -4.14 3.82
CA THR A 141 -8.25 -3.50 4.93
C THR A 141 -9.21 -2.81 5.90
N LEU A 142 -10.35 -2.28 5.41
CA LEU A 142 -11.39 -1.65 6.23
C LEU A 142 -12.11 -2.65 7.14
N GLY A 143 -12.34 -3.88 6.66
CA GLY A 143 -13.01 -4.94 7.44
C GLY A 143 -12.18 -5.44 8.63
N GLY A 144 -10.86 -5.42 8.52
CA GLY A 144 -9.95 -5.87 9.58
C GLY A 144 -9.92 -4.96 10.82
N ALA A 145 -10.19 -3.67 10.64
CA ALA A 145 -10.20 -2.70 11.74
C ALA A 145 -11.35 -2.94 12.75
N LYS A 146 -12.49 -3.43 12.28
CA LYS A 146 -13.66 -3.73 13.14
C LYS A 146 -13.46 -4.96 14.03
N ALA A 147 -12.73 -5.96 13.56
CA ALA A 147 -12.53 -7.19 14.33
C ALA A 147 -11.60 -7.01 15.55
N SER A 148 -10.68 -6.03 15.50
CA SER A 148 -9.76 -5.73 16.61
C SER A 148 -10.42 -4.90 17.73
N SER A 149 -11.48 -4.15 17.43
CA SER A 149 -12.18 -3.30 18.41
C SER A 149 -13.11 -4.08 19.35
N ASN A 150 -13.49 -5.31 19.00
CA ASN A 150 -14.42 -6.12 19.81
C ASN A 150 -13.72 -7.05 20.81
N ASN A 151 -12.39 -7.01 20.91
CA ASN A 151 -11.58 -7.86 21.81
C ASN A 151 -10.83 -7.06 22.89
N VAL A 152 -11.30 -5.87 23.26
CA VAL A 152 -10.76 -5.06 24.37
C VAL A 152 -11.81 -4.94 25.49
#